data_e981d45a06c8188053dadb186ecf19d1
#
_entry.id   e981d45a06c8188053dadb186ecf19d1
#
_cell.length_a   1.000
_cell.length_b   1.000
_cell.length_c   1.000
_cell.angle_alpha   90.00
_cell.angle_beta   90.00
_cell.angle_gamma   90.00
#
_symmetry.space_group_name_H-M   'P 1'
#
loop_
_entity.id
_entity.type
_entity.pdbx_description
1 polymer ?
#
loop_
_entity_poly.entity_id
_entity_poly.type
_entity_poly.pdbx_seq_one_letter_code
_entity_poly.pdbx_strand_id
1 'polypeptide(L)'
;MYYFDFHTHAFVDAIAERAVASLQKTSGIQPATNGTASGLSKFCRDYGIKKHLILPVATKPSQQTNINNWAAEIQGEDTYCCGSVHPDAEDVLDEIERIKSLGLCGVKLHPEYQLFYPDEEKMLPIYRKAAELGLFVVFHGGWDPLSPDFVRAEPERLAKAAEAVPEMTMIAAHLGGFKLWDDAEKYLAGKYENVYLDVSVTADDVSDEQALRIIKAQGADKVLFGSDAPWDNPMDEVNMINRLPLSDEERELIFYKNA
;
A
#
# COMPACT_ATOMS: atom_id res chain seq x y z
N MET A 1 -4.75 -22.71 -0.92
CA MET A 1 -5.54 -21.48 -0.79
C MET A 1 -5.10 -20.51 -1.88
N TYR A 2 -5.94 -19.60 -2.33
CA TYR A 2 -5.62 -18.55 -3.29
C TYR A 2 -5.19 -17.30 -2.54
N TYR A 3 -4.10 -16.65 -2.97
CA TYR A 3 -3.64 -15.38 -2.40
C TYR A 3 -3.51 -14.33 -3.49
N PHE A 4 -4.06 -13.12 -3.23
CA PHE A 4 -3.79 -11.92 -3.99
C PHE A 4 -3.04 -10.95 -3.07
N ASP A 5 -1.75 -10.75 -3.32
CA ASP A 5 -0.93 -9.82 -2.56
C ASP A 5 -1.15 -8.39 -3.04
N PHE A 6 -1.87 -7.61 -2.24
CA PHE A 6 -2.30 -6.25 -2.60
C PHE A 6 -1.23 -5.19 -2.28
N HIS A 7 -0.10 -5.56 -1.66
CA HIS A 7 0.96 -4.63 -1.30
C HIS A 7 2.33 -5.22 -1.58
N THR A 8 2.88 -4.91 -2.73
CA THR A 8 4.24 -5.31 -3.13
C THR A 8 4.98 -4.16 -3.79
N HIS A 9 6.32 -4.25 -3.82
CA HIS A 9 7.18 -3.25 -4.43
C HIS A 9 8.17 -3.86 -5.43
N ALA A 10 8.35 -3.15 -6.54
CA ALA A 10 9.39 -3.39 -7.51
C ALA A 10 9.85 -2.05 -8.10
N PHE A 11 11.01 -2.05 -8.72
CA PHE A 11 11.65 -0.87 -9.28
C PHE A 11 11.95 -1.10 -10.76
N VAL A 12 12.06 -0.01 -11.51
CA VAL A 12 12.56 -0.04 -12.90
C VAL A 12 13.90 -0.80 -12.95
N ASP A 13 14.03 -1.80 -13.82
CA ASP A 13 15.14 -2.75 -13.83
C ASP A 13 16.51 -2.07 -13.82
N ALA A 14 16.66 -0.96 -14.56
CA ALA A 14 17.92 -0.20 -14.63
C ALA A 14 18.40 0.37 -13.29
N ILE A 15 17.50 0.50 -12.29
CA ILE A 15 17.82 1.06 -10.98
C ILE A 15 17.53 0.08 -9.83
N ALA A 16 16.89 -1.05 -10.09
CA ALA A 16 16.35 -1.97 -9.09
C ALA A 16 17.40 -2.38 -8.03
N GLU A 17 18.54 -2.91 -8.46
CA GLU A 17 19.60 -3.34 -7.55
C GLU A 17 20.12 -2.20 -6.66
N ARG A 18 20.33 -1.02 -7.25
CA ARG A 18 20.79 0.16 -6.50
C ARG A 18 19.73 0.68 -5.54
N ALA A 19 18.45 0.69 -5.95
CA ALA A 19 17.34 1.13 -5.11
C ALA A 19 17.21 0.23 -3.89
N VAL A 20 17.17 -1.08 -4.11
CA VAL A 20 17.09 -2.08 -3.05
C VAL A 20 18.28 -1.98 -2.09
N ALA A 21 19.51 -1.91 -2.60
CA ALA A 21 20.70 -1.78 -1.76
C ALA A 21 20.72 -0.47 -0.93
N SER A 22 20.23 0.63 -1.50
CA SER A 22 20.11 1.90 -0.77
C SER A 22 19.09 1.82 0.37
N LEU A 23 17.91 1.24 0.11
CA LEU A 23 16.86 1.06 1.10
C LEU A 23 17.30 0.09 2.21
N GLN A 24 17.90 -1.04 1.85
CA GLN A 24 18.50 -1.99 2.80
C GLN A 24 19.50 -1.32 3.73
N LYS A 25 20.38 -0.48 3.18
CA LYS A 25 21.39 0.24 3.98
C LYS A 25 20.76 1.16 5.02
N THR A 26 19.62 1.78 4.70
CA THR A 26 18.95 2.73 5.58
C THR A 26 18.03 2.05 6.58
N SER A 27 17.21 1.10 6.12
CA SER A 27 16.25 0.39 6.97
C SER A 27 16.88 -0.73 7.82
N GLY A 28 17.99 -1.30 7.36
CA GLY A 28 18.57 -2.52 7.93
C GLY A 28 17.83 -3.81 7.53
N ILE A 29 16.75 -3.71 6.76
CA ILE A 29 15.92 -4.86 6.35
C ILE A 29 16.56 -5.54 5.14
N GLN A 30 16.72 -6.86 5.21
CA GLN A 30 17.24 -7.67 4.10
C GLN A 30 16.15 -7.93 3.08
N PRO A 31 16.29 -7.45 1.83
CA PRO A 31 15.27 -7.67 0.82
C PRO A 31 15.22 -9.13 0.35
N ALA A 32 14.02 -9.65 0.13
CA ALA A 32 13.78 -11.03 -0.33
C ALA A 32 13.94 -11.20 -1.85
N THR A 33 13.99 -10.09 -2.61
CA THR A 33 14.17 -10.11 -4.07
C THR A 33 15.25 -9.11 -4.51
N ASN A 34 15.60 -9.17 -5.80
CA ASN A 34 16.53 -8.20 -6.41
C ASN A 34 15.87 -6.86 -6.79
N GLY A 35 14.61 -6.66 -6.41
CA GLY A 35 13.85 -5.43 -6.67
C GLY A 35 13.28 -5.30 -8.08
N THR A 36 13.51 -6.25 -9.01
CA THR A 36 12.90 -6.20 -10.34
C THR A 36 11.48 -6.78 -10.33
N ALA A 37 10.62 -6.36 -11.26
CA ALA A 37 9.27 -6.93 -11.41
C ALA A 37 9.31 -8.45 -11.67
N SER A 38 10.27 -8.92 -12.48
CA SER A 38 10.45 -10.35 -12.76
C SER A 38 10.91 -11.14 -11.53
N GLY A 39 11.80 -10.55 -10.71
CA GLY A 39 12.24 -11.11 -9.44
C GLY A 39 11.09 -11.24 -8.44
N LEU A 40 10.27 -10.20 -8.32
CA LEU A 40 9.07 -10.20 -7.49
C LEU A 40 8.05 -11.24 -7.98
N SER A 41 7.74 -11.30 -9.27
CA SER A 41 6.81 -12.29 -9.82
C SER A 41 7.28 -13.73 -9.59
N LYS A 42 8.60 -13.98 -9.65
CA LYS A 42 9.15 -15.29 -9.27
C LYS A 42 8.93 -15.57 -7.79
N PHE A 43 9.26 -14.62 -6.94
CA PHE A 43 9.06 -14.71 -5.49
C PHE A 43 7.59 -15.00 -5.13
N CYS A 44 6.65 -14.28 -5.69
CA CYS A 44 5.22 -14.52 -5.50
C CYS A 44 4.83 -15.96 -5.87
N ARG A 45 5.28 -16.47 -7.02
CA ARG A 45 5.02 -17.86 -7.42
C ARG A 45 5.62 -18.88 -6.46
N ASP A 46 6.84 -18.64 -5.98
CA ASP A 46 7.52 -19.55 -5.04
C ASP A 46 6.75 -19.67 -3.71
N TYR A 47 6.04 -18.62 -3.28
CA TYR A 47 5.18 -18.60 -2.10
C TYR A 47 3.70 -18.91 -2.38
N GLY A 48 3.35 -19.28 -3.61
CA GLY A 48 1.98 -19.65 -3.99
C GLY A 48 1.01 -18.48 -4.16
N ILE A 49 1.53 -17.25 -4.19
CA ILE A 49 0.77 -16.04 -4.50
C ILE A 49 0.42 -16.07 -6.00
N LYS A 50 -0.86 -15.94 -6.31
CA LYS A 50 -1.38 -16.06 -7.69
C LYS A 50 -1.44 -14.73 -8.42
N LYS A 51 -1.72 -13.66 -7.68
CA LYS A 51 -1.79 -12.31 -8.21
C LYS A 51 -1.13 -11.35 -7.22
N HIS A 52 -0.56 -10.30 -7.74
CA HIS A 52 0.06 -9.26 -6.89
C HIS A 52 -0.10 -7.88 -7.50
N LEU A 53 -0.19 -6.88 -6.62
CA LEU A 53 -0.26 -5.46 -6.96
C LEU A 53 1.06 -4.77 -6.62
N ILE A 54 1.71 -4.20 -7.63
CA ILE A 54 2.93 -3.41 -7.45
C ILE A 54 2.57 -1.95 -7.16
N LEU A 55 3.16 -1.40 -6.10
CA LEU A 55 2.96 -0.06 -5.60
C LEU A 55 4.23 0.79 -5.80
N PRO A 56 4.45 1.38 -6.98
CA PRO A 56 5.61 2.25 -7.20
C PRO A 56 5.45 3.59 -6.48
N VAL A 57 6.57 4.26 -6.18
CA VAL A 57 6.56 5.58 -5.53
C VAL A 57 7.41 6.56 -6.32
N ALA A 58 6.79 7.64 -6.80
CA ALA A 58 7.47 8.79 -7.39
C ALA A 58 7.97 9.72 -6.27
N THR A 59 9.25 9.61 -5.89
CA THR A 59 9.84 10.41 -4.81
C THR A 59 10.24 11.82 -5.23
N LYS A 60 10.08 12.16 -6.51
CA LYS A 60 10.31 13.50 -7.10
C LYS A 60 9.28 13.76 -8.20
N PRO A 61 8.87 15.02 -8.43
CA PRO A 61 7.94 15.38 -9.51
C PRO A 61 8.35 14.83 -10.88
N SER A 62 9.63 14.91 -11.23
CA SER A 62 10.16 14.49 -12.53
C SER A 62 10.16 12.97 -12.78
N GLN A 63 9.77 12.16 -11.79
CA GLN A 63 9.77 10.70 -11.92
C GLN A 63 8.42 10.12 -12.31
N GLN A 64 7.31 10.83 -12.04
CA GLN A 64 5.96 10.26 -12.13
C GLN A 64 5.67 9.69 -13.53
N THR A 65 5.92 10.42 -14.59
CA THR A 65 5.66 9.97 -15.96
C THR A 65 6.41 8.68 -16.34
N ASN A 66 7.72 8.62 -16.01
CA ASN A 66 8.53 7.45 -16.32
C ASN A 66 8.14 6.21 -15.49
N ILE A 67 7.82 6.41 -14.21
CA ILE A 67 7.38 5.35 -13.32
C ILE A 67 6.04 4.79 -13.80
N ASN A 68 5.09 5.65 -14.20
CA ASN A 68 3.78 5.23 -14.65
C ASN A 68 3.82 4.53 -16.02
N ASN A 69 4.73 4.95 -16.93
CA ASN A 69 4.99 4.22 -18.18
C ASN A 69 5.51 2.80 -17.89
N TRP A 70 6.53 2.70 -17.03
CA TRP A 70 7.06 1.41 -16.62
C TRP A 70 6.01 0.52 -15.95
N ALA A 71 5.21 1.09 -15.04
CA ALA A 71 4.13 0.36 -14.37
C ALA A 71 3.11 -0.21 -15.38
N ALA A 72 2.77 0.56 -16.41
CA ALA A 72 1.88 0.09 -17.48
C ALA A 72 2.51 -1.03 -18.33
N GLU A 73 3.82 -0.94 -18.62
CA GLU A 73 4.54 -1.93 -19.42
C GLU A 73 4.67 -3.30 -18.75
N ILE A 74 4.78 -3.34 -17.41
CA ILE A 74 5.00 -4.58 -16.66
C ILE A 74 3.71 -5.29 -16.24
N GLN A 75 2.53 -4.69 -16.46
CA GLN A 75 1.24 -5.33 -16.17
C GLN A 75 1.07 -6.61 -17.00
N GLY A 76 0.40 -7.60 -16.42
CA GLY A 76 0.14 -8.88 -17.05
C GLY A 76 -1.04 -9.61 -16.41
N GLU A 77 -1.19 -10.89 -16.70
CA GLU A 77 -2.30 -11.70 -16.20
C GLU A 77 -2.31 -11.79 -14.66
N ASP A 78 -1.12 -11.89 -14.04
CA ASP A 78 -0.94 -12.07 -12.61
C ASP A 78 -0.37 -10.82 -11.92
N THR A 79 0.00 -9.78 -12.69
CA THR A 79 0.68 -8.58 -12.20
C THR A 79 -0.16 -7.35 -12.48
N TYR A 80 -0.59 -6.68 -11.43
CA TYR A 80 -1.29 -5.40 -11.48
C TYR A 80 -0.39 -4.29 -10.97
N CYS A 81 -0.63 -3.05 -11.37
CA CYS A 81 0.15 -1.91 -10.90
C CYS A 81 -0.76 -0.73 -10.54
N CYS A 82 -0.41 -0.04 -9.46
CA CYS A 82 -0.79 1.35 -9.27
C CYS A 82 0.12 2.26 -10.11
N GLY A 83 -0.33 3.47 -10.34
CA GLY A 83 0.54 4.58 -10.67
C GLY A 83 1.01 5.28 -9.39
N SER A 84 1.87 6.28 -9.58
CA SER A 84 2.27 7.20 -8.51
C SER A 84 2.38 8.61 -9.06
N VAL A 85 1.94 9.60 -8.28
CA VAL A 85 2.12 11.01 -8.58
C VAL A 85 2.88 11.69 -7.45
N HIS A 86 3.59 12.77 -7.74
CA HIS A 86 4.20 13.58 -6.70
C HIS A 86 3.33 14.81 -6.43
N PRO A 87 2.96 15.10 -5.16
CA PRO A 87 2.05 16.21 -4.84
C PRO A 87 2.52 17.59 -5.32
N ASP A 88 3.82 17.78 -5.46
CA ASP A 88 4.39 19.07 -5.91
C ASP A 88 4.67 19.12 -7.43
N ALA A 89 4.18 18.13 -8.21
CA ALA A 89 4.27 18.20 -9.66
C ALA A 89 3.22 19.19 -10.21
N GLU A 90 3.64 20.04 -11.16
CA GLU A 90 2.75 21.04 -11.77
C GLU A 90 1.61 20.39 -12.56
N ASP A 91 1.86 19.20 -13.16
CA ASP A 91 0.95 18.42 -13.98
C ASP A 91 0.31 17.23 -13.21
N VAL A 92 0.27 17.29 -11.88
CA VAL A 92 -0.18 16.17 -11.03
C VAL A 92 -1.57 15.64 -11.39
N LEU A 93 -2.52 16.53 -11.70
CA LEU A 93 -3.89 16.13 -12.04
C LEU A 93 -3.97 15.50 -13.43
N ASP A 94 -3.23 16.02 -14.40
CA ASP A 94 -3.14 15.45 -15.76
C ASP A 94 -2.49 14.07 -15.70
N GLU A 95 -1.49 13.88 -14.83
CA GLU A 95 -0.83 12.59 -14.65
C GLU A 95 -1.79 11.56 -14.01
N ILE A 96 -2.71 11.95 -13.13
CA ILE A 96 -3.76 11.03 -12.61
C ILE A 96 -4.71 10.60 -13.73
N GLU A 97 -5.12 11.50 -14.63
CA GLU A 97 -5.90 11.14 -15.81
C GLU A 97 -5.13 10.18 -16.72
N ARG A 98 -3.81 10.40 -16.85
CA ARG A 98 -2.93 9.51 -17.62
C ARG A 98 -2.80 8.13 -16.95
N ILE A 99 -2.67 8.04 -15.64
CA ILE A 99 -2.69 6.77 -14.87
C ILE A 99 -3.94 5.96 -15.26
N LYS A 100 -5.12 6.59 -15.26
CA LYS A 100 -6.37 5.92 -15.68
C LYS A 100 -6.31 5.46 -17.13
N SER A 101 -5.81 6.30 -18.05
CA SER A 101 -5.71 5.97 -19.48
C SER A 101 -4.72 4.83 -19.77
N LEU A 102 -3.71 4.66 -18.94
CA LEU A 102 -2.73 3.57 -18.99
C LEU A 102 -3.28 2.24 -18.43
N GLY A 103 -4.50 2.22 -17.89
CA GLY A 103 -5.12 1.04 -17.31
C GLY A 103 -4.56 0.66 -15.93
N LEU A 104 -3.86 1.57 -15.26
CA LEU A 104 -3.42 1.39 -13.88
C LEU A 104 -4.62 1.52 -12.93
N CYS A 105 -4.63 0.73 -11.85
CA CYS A 105 -5.86 0.54 -11.05
C CYS A 105 -6.02 1.53 -9.89
N GLY A 106 -4.95 2.20 -9.47
CA GLY A 106 -4.97 3.12 -8.34
C GLY A 106 -3.75 4.03 -8.33
N VAL A 107 -3.61 4.81 -7.25
CA VAL A 107 -2.49 5.72 -7.01
C VAL A 107 -1.82 5.35 -5.69
N LYS A 108 -0.51 5.08 -5.70
CA LYS A 108 0.29 4.93 -4.47
C LYS A 108 0.88 6.27 -4.07
N LEU A 109 0.67 6.62 -2.82
CA LEU A 109 1.28 7.78 -2.15
C LEU A 109 2.07 7.32 -0.92
N HIS A 110 3.20 7.97 -0.68
CA HIS A 110 4.06 7.69 0.47
C HIS A 110 4.43 8.99 1.18
N PRO A 111 3.69 9.40 2.20
CA PRO A 111 3.87 10.70 2.87
C PRO A 111 5.30 10.98 3.31
N GLU A 112 6.03 9.97 3.81
CA GLU A 112 7.41 10.14 4.27
C GLU A 112 8.39 10.42 3.11
N TYR A 113 8.24 9.70 1.98
CA TYR A 113 9.16 9.84 0.83
C TYR A 113 8.84 11.04 -0.05
N GLN A 114 7.59 11.48 -0.05
CA GLN A 114 7.09 12.58 -0.88
C GLN A 114 6.90 13.88 -0.08
N LEU A 115 7.18 13.87 1.23
CA LEU A 115 7.25 15.03 2.14
C LEU A 115 5.94 15.83 2.22
N PHE A 116 4.80 15.16 2.37
CA PHE A 116 3.50 15.79 2.56
C PHE A 116 2.75 15.17 3.75
N TYR A 117 1.77 15.89 4.30
CA TYR A 117 0.81 15.32 5.24
C TYR A 117 -0.51 14.97 4.53
N PRO A 118 -1.13 13.80 4.84
CA PRO A 118 -2.37 13.37 4.18
C PRO A 118 -3.53 14.36 4.27
N ASP A 119 -3.59 15.16 5.33
CA ASP A 119 -4.65 16.14 5.61
C ASP A 119 -4.33 17.56 5.10
N GLU A 120 -3.27 17.75 4.30
CA GLU A 120 -2.98 19.07 3.70
C GLU A 120 -4.01 19.42 2.62
N GLU A 121 -4.43 20.69 2.58
CA GLU A 121 -5.41 21.20 1.58
C GLU A 121 -4.96 20.94 0.13
N LYS A 122 -3.66 21.02 -0.15
CA LYS A 122 -3.11 20.75 -1.49
C LYS A 122 -3.34 19.33 -1.99
N MET A 123 -3.60 18.37 -1.07
CA MET A 123 -3.84 16.98 -1.40
C MET A 123 -5.28 16.71 -1.85
N LEU A 124 -6.24 17.52 -1.41
CA LEU A 124 -7.66 17.29 -1.70
C LEU A 124 -8.01 17.25 -3.20
N PRO A 125 -7.44 18.11 -4.07
CA PRO A 125 -7.65 18.00 -5.52
C PRO A 125 -7.15 16.66 -6.10
N ILE A 126 -6.03 16.13 -5.61
CA ILE A 126 -5.46 14.84 -6.01
C ILE A 126 -6.42 13.70 -5.66
N TYR A 127 -6.93 13.69 -4.42
CA TYR A 127 -7.87 12.67 -3.94
C TYR A 127 -9.21 12.70 -4.69
N ARG A 128 -9.76 13.90 -4.91
CA ARG A 128 -11.00 14.07 -5.68
C ARG A 128 -10.83 13.64 -7.14
N LYS A 129 -9.69 13.96 -7.77
CA LYS A 129 -9.42 13.52 -9.14
C LYS A 129 -9.30 12.00 -9.22
N ALA A 130 -8.63 11.34 -8.26
CA ALA A 130 -8.56 9.88 -8.21
C ALA A 130 -9.98 9.27 -8.04
N ALA A 131 -10.79 9.80 -7.12
CA ALA A 131 -12.16 9.35 -6.90
C ALA A 131 -13.04 9.51 -8.14
N GLU A 132 -12.98 10.69 -8.81
CA GLU A 132 -13.71 10.99 -10.06
C GLU A 132 -13.45 9.94 -11.15
N LEU A 133 -12.20 9.47 -11.24
CA LEU A 133 -11.76 8.47 -12.22
C LEU A 133 -11.95 7.02 -11.74
N GLY A 134 -12.48 6.80 -10.54
CA GLY A 134 -12.64 5.47 -9.96
C GLY A 134 -11.30 4.78 -9.69
N LEU A 135 -10.27 5.55 -9.31
CA LEU A 135 -8.98 5.06 -8.86
C LEU A 135 -8.97 5.05 -7.33
N PHE A 136 -8.56 3.94 -6.72
CA PHE A 136 -8.30 3.94 -5.28
C PHE A 136 -6.94 4.59 -4.96
N VAL A 137 -6.76 5.02 -3.72
CA VAL A 137 -5.50 5.62 -3.26
C VAL A 137 -4.93 4.78 -2.12
N VAL A 138 -3.71 4.27 -2.31
CA VAL A 138 -2.97 3.51 -1.29
C VAL A 138 -1.98 4.44 -0.60
N PHE A 139 -2.12 4.58 0.71
CA PHE A 139 -1.18 5.31 1.55
C PHE A 139 -0.26 4.35 2.31
N HIS A 140 1.02 4.68 2.39
CA HIS A 140 1.80 4.21 3.52
C HIS A 140 1.20 4.81 4.79
N GLY A 141 1.03 4.01 5.84
CA GLY A 141 0.49 4.44 7.13
C GLY A 141 1.46 4.17 8.29
N GLY A 142 1.60 5.14 9.17
CA GLY A 142 2.40 5.01 10.38
C GLY A 142 3.88 5.32 10.23
N TRP A 143 4.68 4.71 11.11
CA TRP A 143 6.12 4.90 11.19
C TRP A 143 6.86 4.30 10.00
N ASP A 144 7.95 4.94 9.58
CA ASP A 144 8.83 4.47 8.50
C ASP A 144 10.31 4.57 8.92
N PRO A 145 11.15 3.54 8.65
CA PRO A 145 12.55 3.53 9.07
C PRO A 145 13.42 4.63 8.42
N LEU A 146 12.97 5.22 7.31
CA LEU A 146 13.68 6.35 6.69
C LEU A 146 13.37 7.69 7.36
N SER A 147 12.35 7.73 8.23
CA SER A 147 11.90 8.91 8.97
C SER A 147 11.69 8.59 10.45
N PRO A 148 12.70 8.05 11.16
CA PRO A 148 12.51 7.44 12.48
C PRO A 148 12.05 8.42 13.57
N ASP A 149 12.39 9.68 13.43
CA ASP A 149 12.15 10.71 14.45
C ASP A 149 10.77 11.36 14.36
N PHE A 150 10.03 11.10 13.25
CA PHE A 150 8.75 11.73 13.08
C PHE A 150 7.87 11.05 12.01
N VAL A 151 6.54 11.08 12.17
CA VAL A 151 5.58 10.43 11.31
C VAL A 151 4.69 11.45 10.61
N ARG A 152 4.57 11.39 9.27
CA ARG A 152 3.62 12.19 8.50
C ARG A 152 2.29 11.47 8.30
N ALA A 153 2.35 10.15 8.13
CA ALA A 153 1.20 9.30 7.85
C ALA A 153 0.54 8.78 9.15
N GLU A 154 0.33 9.68 10.15
CA GLU A 154 -0.39 9.34 11.37
C GLU A 154 -1.82 8.91 11.07
N PRO A 155 -2.37 7.88 11.75
CA PRO A 155 -3.74 7.41 11.54
C PRO A 155 -4.80 8.53 11.65
N GLU A 156 -4.61 9.50 12.54
CA GLU A 156 -5.51 10.66 12.66
C GLU A 156 -5.53 11.54 11.39
N ARG A 157 -4.37 11.71 10.73
CA ARG A 157 -4.28 12.48 9.49
C ARG A 157 -4.90 11.75 8.31
N LEU A 158 -4.71 10.43 8.24
CA LEU A 158 -5.39 9.58 7.25
C LEU A 158 -6.90 9.63 7.44
N ALA A 159 -7.37 9.59 8.69
CA ALA A 159 -8.79 9.74 9.01
C ALA A 159 -9.37 11.07 8.53
N LYS A 160 -8.67 12.19 8.77
CA LYS A 160 -9.07 13.52 8.27
C LYS A 160 -9.13 13.58 6.75
N ALA A 161 -8.18 12.95 6.05
CA ALA A 161 -8.19 12.86 4.59
C ALA A 161 -9.38 12.03 4.08
N ALA A 162 -9.70 10.90 4.73
CA ALA A 162 -10.84 10.06 4.39
C ALA A 162 -12.19 10.78 4.62
N GLU A 163 -12.29 11.55 5.70
CA GLU A 163 -13.47 12.38 6.00
C GLU A 163 -13.65 13.54 5.01
N ALA A 164 -12.53 14.18 4.59
CA ALA A 164 -12.56 15.32 3.66
C ALA A 164 -12.94 14.95 2.22
N VAL A 165 -12.74 13.68 1.81
CA VAL A 165 -13.07 13.17 0.48
C VAL A 165 -13.71 11.77 0.63
N PRO A 166 -14.98 11.69 1.09
CA PRO A 166 -15.65 10.42 1.36
C PRO A 166 -15.90 9.57 0.10
N GLU A 167 -15.85 10.15 -1.09
CA GLU A 167 -15.92 9.45 -2.37
C GLU A 167 -14.61 8.75 -2.79
N MET A 168 -13.48 9.06 -2.15
CA MET A 168 -12.20 8.39 -2.41
C MET A 168 -12.19 7.02 -1.72
N THR A 169 -11.91 5.96 -2.47
CA THR A 169 -11.53 4.67 -1.86
C THR A 169 -10.09 4.78 -1.36
N MET A 170 -9.91 4.80 -0.05
CA MET A 170 -8.61 4.83 0.61
C MET A 170 -8.19 3.44 1.06
N ILE A 171 -6.94 3.05 0.79
CA ILE A 171 -6.30 1.90 1.44
C ILE A 171 -5.18 2.43 2.33
N ALA A 172 -5.35 2.30 3.64
CA ALA A 172 -4.35 2.66 4.63
C ALA A 172 -3.53 1.42 4.99
N ALA A 173 -2.27 1.40 4.56
CA ALA A 173 -1.38 0.26 4.71
C ALA A 173 -1.06 -0.06 6.18
N HIS A 174 -0.59 -1.30 6.41
CA HIS A 174 -0.05 -1.77 7.69
C HIS A 174 -1.05 -1.69 8.85
N LEU A 175 -2.28 -2.21 8.61
CA LEU A 175 -3.44 -2.10 9.53
C LEU A 175 -3.74 -0.64 9.93
N GLY A 176 -3.54 0.29 8.98
CA GLY A 176 -3.85 1.70 9.14
C GLY A 176 -2.76 2.55 9.80
N GLY A 177 -1.64 1.94 10.20
CA GLY A 177 -0.54 2.71 10.80
C GLY A 177 0.53 1.86 11.47
N PHE A 178 1.60 1.50 10.74
CA PHE A 178 2.71 0.71 11.28
C PHE A 178 3.25 1.29 12.59
N LYS A 179 3.27 0.47 13.64
CA LYS A 179 3.67 0.85 15.03
C LYS A 179 2.81 1.92 15.71
N LEU A 180 1.69 2.33 15.10
CA LEU A 180 0.72 3.28 15.67
C LEU A 180 -0.69 2.66 15.75
N TRP A 181 -0.79 1.36 16.04
CA TRP A 181 -2.05 0.63 15.97
C TRP A 181 -3.09 1.06 17.02
N ASP A 182 -2.68 1.60 18.17
CA ASP A 182 -3.62 2.21 19.14
C ASP A 182 -4.34 3.43 18.52
N ASP A 183 -3.61 4.24 17.75
CA ASP A 183 -4.20 5.36 17.01
C ASP A 183 -5.00 4.88 15.79
N ALA A 184 -4.58 3.81 15.12
CA ALA A 184 -5.37 3.18 14.05
C ALA A 184 -6.71 2.65 14.57
N GLU A 185 -6.76 1.97 15.72
CA GLU A 185 -7.99 1.56 16.40
C GLU A 185 -8.85 2.77 16.76
N LYS A 186 -8.25 3.84 17.23
CA LYS A 186 -8.96 5.02 17.71
C LYS A 186 -9.54 5.86 16.57
N TYR A 187 -8.82 6.05 15.48
CA TYR A 187 -9.15 7.03 14.45
C TYR A 187 -9.63 6.45 13.13
N LEU A 188 -9.20 5.22 12.74
CA LEU A 188 -9.47 4.64 11.42
C LEU A 188 -10.36 3.41 11.45
N ALA A 189 -10.01 2.39 12.22
CA ALA A 189 -10.65 1.08 12.14
C ALA A 189 -12.16 1.14 12.38
N GLY A 190 -12.94 0.82 11.34
CA GLY A 190 -14.40 0.83 11.37
C GLY A 190 -15.06 2.21 11.46
N LYS A 191 -14.34 3.29 11.20
CA LYS A 191 -14.87 4.66 11.31
C LYS A 191 -15.40 5.22 9.99
N TYR A 192 -14.87 4.76 8.86
CA TYR A 192 -15.13 5.32 7.53
C TYR A 192 -15.48 4.22 6.53
N GLU A 193 -16.58 4.39 5.81
CA GLU A 193 -17.03 3.44 4.79
C GLU A 193 -16.10 3.34 3.59
N ASN A 194 -15.36 4.38 3.31
CA ASN A 194 -14.44 4.51 2.18
C ASN A 194 -13.00 4.08 2.50
N VAL A 195 -12.74 3.57 3.70
CA VAL A 195 -11.40 3.12 4.13
C VAL A 195 -11.30 1.60 4.12
N TYR A 196 -10.23 1.10 3.51
CA TYR A 196 -9.74 -0.27 3.58
C TYR A 196 -8.40 -0.28 4.30
N LEU A 197 -8.04 -1.39 4.92
CA LEU A 197 -6.73 -1.62 5.53
C LEU A 197 -6.03 -2.78 4.83
N ASP A 198 -4.71 -2.78 4.77
CA ASP A 198 -3.96 -4.00 4.42
C ASP A 198 -3.14 -4.50 5.62
N VAL A 199 -2.77 -5.78 5.60
CA VAL A 199 -2.06 -6.42 6.72
C VAL A 199 -0.55 -6.49 6.53
N SER A 200 0.00 -5.81 5.53
CA SER A 200 1.43 -5.92 5.20
C SER A 200 2.37 -5.49 6.33
N VAL A 201 3.46 -6.21 6.53
CA VAL A 201 4.52 -5.95 7.56
C VAL A 201 3.98 -5.80 8.99
N THR A 202 2.95 -6.54 9.36
CA THR A 202 2.37 -6.38 10.71
C THR A 202 2.59 -7.59 11.61
N ALA A 203 2.81 -8.77 11.02
CA ALA A 203 2.77 -10.04 11.71
C ALA A 203 3.77 -10.19 12.87
N ASP A 204 4.95 -9.58 12.78
CA ASP A 204 6.00 -9.69 13.80
C ASP A 204 5.92 -8.58 14.87
N ASP A 205 5.21 -7.49 14.60
CA ASP A 205 5.21 -6.29 15.45
C ASP A 205 3.88 -6.07 16.19
N VAL A 206 2.72 -6.45 15.61
CA VAL A 206 1.40 -6.32 16.25
C VAL A 206 1.03 -7.58 17.03
N SER A 207 0.40 -7.42 18.19
CA SER A 207 -0.13 -8.60 18.90
C SER A 207 -1.35 -9.17 18.17
N ASP A 208 -1.54 -10.51 18.27
CA ASP A 208 -2.71 -11.18 17.67
C ASP A 208 -4.04 -10.59 18.17
N GLU A 209 -4.10 -10.22 19.46
CA GLU A 209 -5.29 -9.59 20.05
C GLU A 209 -5.57 -8.21 19.43
N GLN A 210 -4.54 -7.41 19.18
CA GLN A 210 -4.70 -6.08 18.58
C GLN A 210 -5.05 -6.19 17.10
N ALA A 211 -4.36 -7.03 16.34
CA ALA A 211 -4.67 -7.31 14.94
C ALA A 211 -6.13 -7.77 14.78
N LEU A 212 -6.58 -8.70 15.64
CA LEU A 212 -7.97 -9.17 15.63
C LEU A 212 -8.97 -8.04 15.92
N ARG A 213 -8.70 -7.18 16.92
CA ARG A 213 -9.59 -6.05 17.22
C ARG A 213 -9.72 -5.09 16.05
N ILE A 214 -8.59 -4.75 15.41
CA ILE A 214 -8.58 -3.86 14.23
C ILE A 214 -9.36 -4.51 13.07
N ILE A 215 -9.07 -5.77 12.74
CA ILE A 215 -9.77 -6.51 11.66
C ILE A 215 -11.28 -6.59 11.93
N LYS A 216 -11.68 -6.91 13.17
CA LYS A 216 -13.11 -7.02 13.52
C LYS A 216 -13.81 -5.66 13.54
N ALA A 217 -13.14 -4.60 13.98
CA ALA A 217 -13.68 -3.24 13.94
C ALA A 217 -13.83 -2.73 12.51
N GLN A 218 -12.85 -3.01 11.64
CA GLN A 218 -12.87 -2.62 10.23
C GLN A 218 -13.91 -3.38 9.41
N GLY A 219 -14.13 -4.66 9.75
CA GLY A 219 -14.85 -5.63 8.95
C GLY A 219 -13.91 -6.35 7.99
N ALA A 220 -13.95 -7.69 7.99
CA ALA A 220 -13.06 -8.50 7.14
C ALA A 220 -13.25 -8.26 5.64
N ASP A 221 -14.39 -7.75 5.21
CA ASP A 221 -14.72 -7.33 3.85
C ASP A 221 -14.01 -6.04 3.39
N LYS A 222 -13.33 -5.35 4.32
CA LYS A 222 -12.52 -4.15 4.06
C LYS A 222 -11.06 -4.30 4.51
N VAL A 223 -10.60 -5.53 4.66
CA VAL A 223 -9.19 -5.84 4.94
C VAL A 223 -8.58 -6.61 3.77
N LEU A 224 -7.40 -6.24 3.35
CA LEU A 224 -6.68 -6.78 2.21
C LEU A 224 -5.42 -7.52 2.67
N PHE A 225 -5.11 -8.63 2.04
CA PHE A 225 -3.82 -9.29 2.21
C PHE A 225 -2.74 -8.50 1.47
N GLY A 226 -1.63 -8.24 2.13
CA GLY A 226 -0.43 -7.62 1.58
C GLY A 226 0.79 -8.14 2.32
N SER A 227 1.95 -8.19 1.65
CA SER A 227 3.21 -8.62 2.26
C SER A 227 4.22 -7.50 2.45
N ASP A 228 4.13 -6.44 1.65
CA ASP A 228 5.18 -5.44 1.48
C ASP A 228 6.47 -5.99 0.85
N ALA A 229 6.38 -7.14 0.16
CA ALA A 229 7.54 -7.69 -0.54
C ALA A 229 8.19 -6.62 -1.44
N PRO A 230 9.52 -6.48 -1.47
CA PRO A 230 10.51 -7.44 -0.99
C PRO A 230 10.96 -7.28 0.47
N TRP A 231 10.28 -6.48 1.29
CA TRP A 231 10.75 -6.12 2.63
C TRP A 231 10.33 -7.12 3.69
N ASP A 232 9.30 -7.93 3.42
CA ASP A 232 8.84 -8.95 4.34
C ASP A 232 8.48 -10.25 3.63
N ASN A 233 8.27 -11.31 4.43
CA ASN A 233 7.90 -12.64 3.99
C ASN A 233 6.37 -12.80 4.02
N PRO A 234 5.70 -13.02 2.88
CA PRO A 234 4.25 -13.10 2.82
C PRO A 234 3.63 -14.20 3.70
N MET A 235 4.42 -15.21 4.07
CA MET A 235 3.92 -16.29 4.93
C MET A 235 3.76 -15.88 6.39
N ASP A 236 4.38 -14.79 6.83
CA ASP A 236 4.24 -14.29 8.18
C ASP A 236 2.85 -13.69 8.38
N GLU A 237 2.35 -12.88 7.43
CA GLU A 237 0.97 -12.40 7.38
C GLU A 237 -0.03 -13.54 7.18
N VAL A 238 0.25 -14.48 6.29
CA VAL A 238 -0.60 -15.68 6.10
C VAL A 238 -0.74 -16.46 7.40
N ASN A 239 0.37 -16.67 8.12
CA ASN A 239 0.37 -17.39 9.39
C ASN A 239 -0.36 -16.58 10.48
N MET A 240 -0.16 -15.27 10.54
CA MET A 240 -0.92 -14.38 11.45
C MET A 240 -2.43 -14.53 11.21
N ILE A 241 -2.91 -14.32 9.99
CA ILE A 241 -4.35 -14.42 9.67
C ILE A 241 -4.91 -15.81 9.96
N ASN A 242 -4.13 -16.88 9.71
CA ASN A 242 -4.57 -18.26 9.97
C ASN A 242 -4.68 -18.61 11.46
N ARG A 243 -3.86 -18.02 12.35
CA ARG A 243 -3.93 -18.27 13.79
C ARG A 243 -4.99 -17.41 14.52
N LEU A 244 -5.47 -16.33 13.87
CA LEU A 244 -6.57 -15.53 14.42
C LEU A 244 -7.89 -16.29 14.38
N PRO A 245 -8.80 -16.09 15.36
CA PRO A 245 -10.14 -16.71 15.40
C PRO A 245 -11.09 -16.05 14.40
N LEU A 246 -10.75 -16.13 13.14
CA LEU A 246 -11.53 -15.71 11.98
C LEU A 246 -12.25 -16.92 11.37
N SER A 247 -13.40 -16.74 10.76
CA SER A 247 -14.05 -17.78 9.95
C SER A 247 -13.29 -18.01 8.63
N ASP A 248 -13.54 -19.13 7.98
CA ASP A 248 -12.95 -19.40 6.66
C ASP A 248 -13.38 -18.37 5.61
N GLU A 249 -14.62 -17.89 5.70
CA GLU A 249 -15.13 -16.83 4.82
C GLU A 249 -14.39 -15.51 5.03
N GLU A 250 -14.14 -15.10 6.28
CA GLU A 250 -13.36 -13.91 6.60
C GLU A 250 -11.91 -14.01 6.09
N ARG A 251 -11.29 -15.20 6.21
CA ARG A 251 -9.95 -15.44 5.64
C ARG A 251 -9.95 -15.34 4.12
N GLU A 252 -10.94 -15.90 3.44
CA GLU A 252 -11.06 -15.80 1.98
C GLU A 252 -11.29 -14.37 1.52
N LEU A 253 -12.08 -13.57 2.26
CA LEU A 253 -12.24 -12.14 2.00
C LEU A 253 -10.88 -11.44 2.05
N ILE A 254 -10.15 -11.58 3.14
CA ILE A 254 -8.84 -10.95 3.34
C ILE A 254 -7.84 -11.41 2.28
N PHE A 255 -7.73 -12.73 2.05
CA PHE A 255 -6.68 -13.28 1.20
C PHE A 255 -6.85 -12.99 -0.29
N TYR A 256 -8.09 -12.82 -0.80
CA TYR A 256 -8.25 -12.61 -2.24
C TYR A 256 -9.60 -12.04 -2.71
N LYS A 257 -10.70 -12.15 -1.94
CA LYS A 257 -12.01 -11.75 -2.46
C LYS A 257 -12.22 -10.24 -2.47
N ASN A 258 -11.53 -9.52 -1.58
CA ASN A 258 -11.62 -8.06 -1.48
C ASN A 258 -10.71 -7.36 -2.51
N ALA A 259 -9.76 -8.06 -3.12
CA ALA A 259 -8.74 -7.52 -4.02
C ALA A 259 -9.17 -7.47 -5.50
#